data_4fdaba436e3edb9466a50b537fa0e6df
#
_entry.id   4fdaba436e3edb9466a50b537fa0e6df
#
_cell.length_a   1.000
_cell.length_b   1.000
_cell.length_c   1.000
_cell.angle_alpha   90.00
_cell.angle_beta   90.00
_cell.angle_gamma   90.00
#
_symmetry.space_group_name_H-M   'P 1'
#
loop_
_entity.id
_entity.type
_entity.pdbx_description
1 polymer ?
#
loop_
_entity_poly.entity_id
_entity_poly.type
_entity_poly.pdbx_seq_one_letter_code
_entity_poly.pdbx_strand_id
1 'polypeptide(L)' 'MPNYTFENIETGEVFIEFMPMDDKEQYLKDNPNVKFVFTPIGLTG' A
#
# COMPACT_ATOMS: atom_id res chain seq x y z
N MET A 1 11.07 4.33 -9.05
CA MET A 1 10.16 4.45 -7.93
C MET A 1 9.39 3.15 -7.76
N PRO A 2 9.26 2.69 -6.55
CA PRO A 2 8.64 1.37 -6.34
C PRO A 2 7.12 1.42 -6.41
N ASN A 3 6.56 0.25 -6.68
CA ASN A 3 5.12 0.05 -6.58
C ASN A 3 4.80 -0.37 -5.15
N TYR A 4 3.74 0.18 -4.60
CA TYR A 4 3.27 -0.20 -3.28
C TYR A 4 1.86 -0.73 -3.37
N THR A 5 1.59 -1.75 -2.59
CA THR A 5 0.26 -2.35 -2.54
C THR A 5 -0.47 -1.82 -1.32
N PHE A 6 -1.69 -1.36 -1.53
CA PHE A 6 -2.53 -0.83 -0.46
C PHE A 6 -3.84 -1.58 -0.41
N GLU A 7 -4.45 -1.54 0.76
CA GLU A 7 -5.76 -2.13 0.92
C GLU A 7 -6.70 -1.12 1.59
N ASN A 8 -7.88 -0.97 1.04
CA ASN A 8 -8.92 -0.16 1.66
C ASN A 8 -9.55 -0.99 2.77
N ILE A 9 -9.35 -0.54 4.01
CA ILE A 9 -9.79 -1.30 5.18
C ILE A 9 -11.30 -1.43 5.22
N GLU A 10 -12.00 -0.41 4.73
CA GLU A 10 -13.45 -0.39 4.80
C GLU A 10 -14.09 -1.34 3.81
N THR A 11 -13.53 -1.46 2.62
CA THR A 11 -14.11 -2.27 1.57
C THR A 11 -13.37 -3.57 1.33
N GLY A 12 -12.13 -3.65 1.79
CA GLY A 12 -11.28 -4.80 1.53
C GLY A 12 -10.66 -4.80 0.14
N GLU A 13 -10.81 -3.73 -0.59
CA GLU A 13 -10.28 -3.63 -1.94
C GLU A 13 -8.77 -3.43 -1.90
N VAL A 14 -8.04 -4.17 -2.75
CA VAL A 14 -6.59 -4.09 -2.82
C VAL A 14 -6.22 -3.43 -4.15
N PHE A 15 -5.28 -2.50 -4.08
CA PHE A 15 -4.84 -1.78 -5.28
C PHE A 15 -3.35 -1.45 -5.17
N ILE A 16 -2.75 -1.13 -6.32
CA ILE A 16 -1.33 -0.83 -6.40
C ILE A 16 -1.16 0.60 -6.86
N GLU A 17 -0.26 1.33 -6.20
CA GLU A 17 0.09 2.69 -6.58
C GLU A 17 1.59 2.80 -6.75
N PHE A 18 1.99 3.61 -7.72
CA PHE A 18 3.38 3.86 -8.02
C PHE A 18 3.77 5.22 -7.46
N MET A 19 4.64 5.21 -6.44
CA MET A 19 5.00 6.46 -5.78
C MET A 19 6.31 6.29 -5.03
N PRO A 20 7.02 7.40 -4.76
CA PRO A 20 8.20 7.34 -3.89
C PRO A 20 7.82 7.04 -2.45
N MET A 21 8.83 6.59 -1.69
CA MET A 21 8.60 6.21 -0.29
C MET A 21 8.02 7.36 0.53
N ASP A 22 8.52 8.58 0.30
CA ASP A 22 8.04 9.74 1.05
C ASP A 22 6.56 9.98 0.78
N ASP A 23 6.15 9.82 -0.46
CA ASP A 23 4.74 9.98 -0.82
C ASP A 23 3.88 8.88 -0.22
N LYS A 24 4.42 7.69 -0.09
CA LYS A 24 3.69 6.59 0.52
C LYS A 24 3.31 6.94 1.96
N GLU A 25 4.24 7.46 2.71
CA GLU A 25 3.97 7.83 4.09
C GLU A 25 2.91 8.91 4.18
N GLN A 26 3.02 9.92 3.33
CA GLN A 26 2.05 10.99 3.31
C GLN A 26 0.68 10.47 2.90
N TYR A 27 0.65 9.57 1.92
CA TYR A 27 -0.59 9.00 1.45
C TYR A 27 -1.32 8.26 2.56
N LEU A 28 -0.58 7.50 3.35
CA LEU A 28 -1.19 6.75 4.45
C LEU A 28 -1.71 7.66 5.56
N LYS A 29 -1.04 8.78 5.78
CA LYS A 29 -1.52 9.76 6.74
C LYS A 29 -2.80 10.44 6.27
N ASP A 30 -2.87 10.73 4.99
CA ASP A 30 -4.05 11.39 4.41
C ASP A 30 -5.22 10.45 4.26
N ASN A 31 -4.96 9.15 4.23
CA ASN A 31 -5.99 8.14 4.00
C ASN A 31 -5.97 7.12 5.12
N PRO A 32 -6.49 7.46 6.29
CA PRO A 32 -6.44 6.53 7.43
C PRO A 32 -7.25 5.25 7.21
N ASN A 33 -8.13 5.24 6.20
CA ASN A 33 -8.89 4.05 5.86
C ASN A 33 -8.13 3.11 4.93
N VAL A 34 -6.87 3.44 4.64
CA VAL A 34 -6.02 2.65 3.75
C VAL A 34 -4.80 2.19 4.53
N LYS A 35 -4.39 0.97 4.31
CA LYS A 35 -3.17 0.46 4.94
C LYS A 35 -2.22 -0.07 3.89
N PHE A 36 -0.94 -0.10 4.24
CA PHE A 36 0.09 -0.66 3.37
C PHE A 36 0.12 -2.17 3.55
N VAL A 37 0.08 -2.89 2.45
CA VAL A 37 0.14 -4.35 2.46
C VAL A 37 1.53 -4.75 2.02
N PHE A 38 2.28 -5.34 2.93
CA PHE A 38 3.62 -5.80 2.62
C PHE A 38 3.54 -7.23 2.11
N THR A 39 3.98 -7.41 0.87
CA THR A 39 3.99 -8.73 0.26
C THR A 39 5.43 -9.11 -0.04
N PRO A 40 6.05 -9.95 0.77
CA PRO A 40 7.44 -10.33 0.53
C PRO A 40 7.59 -11.06 -0.79
N ILE A 41 8.53 -10.60 -1.59
CA ILE A 41 8.81 -11.22 -2.85
C ILE A 41 9.53 -12.53 -2.62
N GLY A 42 9.16 -13.54 -3.40
CA GLY A 42 9.80 -14.82 -3.30
C GLY A 42 9.21 -15.73 -2.26
N LEU A 43 8.25 -15.25 -1.54
CA LEU A 43 7.57 -16.09 -0.58
C LEU A 43 6.57 -16.96 -1.32
N THR A 44 6.81 -18.22 -1.30
CA THR A 44 5.97 -19.14 -2.06
C THR A 44 5.05 -19.95 -1.18
N GLY A 45 4.95 -19.57 -0.01
CA GLY A 45 4.10 -20.36 0.87
C GLY A 45 4.72 -21.67 1.19
#